data_b80e84f898b870fdc941e05cb8e021b6
#
_entry.id   b80e84f898b870fdc941e05cb8e021b6
#
_cell.length_a   1.000
_cell.length_b   1.000
_cell.length_c   1.000
_cell.angle_alpha   90.00
_cell.angle_beta   90.00
_cell.angle_gamma   90.00
#
_symmetry.space_group_name_H-M   'P 1'
#
loop_
_entity.id
_entity.type
_entity.pdbx_description
1 polymer ?
#
loop_
_entity_poly.entity_id
_entity_poly.type
_entity_poly.pdbx_seq_one_letter_code
_entity_poly.pdbx_strand_id
1 'polypeptide(L)'
;MNDKIAVLILCVLIIIAAIVLKVDEGRLFLFGYKLPSTCALRCIFGVKCAFCGMTRSICATAHLRFAKAFRLHPFGPPLLLFILLQIPYNIYALAISPRALNPKLTRINAAVFVVLLAAIIINWLLYLATRLF
;
A
#
# COMPACT_ATOMS: atom_id res chain seq x y z
N MET A 1 -5.61 15.07 17.58
CA MET A 1 -6.20 13.78 18.02
C MET A 1 -6.98 13.12 16.88
N ASN A 2 -7.80 13.87 16.17
CA ASN A 2 -8.62 13.34 15.06
C ASN A 2 -7.80 12.72 13.90
N ASP A 3 -6.65 13.31 13.55
CA ASP A 3 -5.82 12.83 12.45
C ASP A 3 -5.27 11.41 12.68
N LYS A 4 -4.87 11.09 13.92
CA LYS A 4 -4.35 9.76 14.27
C LYS A 4 -5.45 8.69 14.26
N ILE A 5 -6.65 9.07 14.69
CA ILE A 5 -7.83 8.21 14.65
C ILE A 5 -8.21 7.94 13.19
N ALA A 6 -8.20 8.97 12.34
CA ALA A 6 -8.48 8.83 10.92
C ALA A 6 -7.47 7.90 10.22
N VAL A 7 -6.18 8.05 10.51
CA VAL A 7 -5.13 7.16 9.98
C VAL A 7 -5.33 5.74 10.48
N LEU A 8 -5.66 5.53 11.76
CA LEU A 8 -5.92 4.20 12.31
C LEU A 8 -7.11 3.53 11.60
N ILE A 9 -8.22 4.24 11.46
CA ILE A 9 -9.41 3.74 10.75
C ILE A 9 -9.06 3.38 9.31
N LEU A 10 -8.31 4.24 8.62
CA LEU A 10 -7.87 3.99 7.24
C LEU A 10 -7.00 2.73 7.14
N CYS A 11 -6.03 2.56 8.04
CA CYS A 11 -5.18 1.36 8.08
C CYS A 11 -6.00 0.09 8.30
N VAL A 12 -6.95 0.11 9.24
CA VAL A 12 -7.83 -1.03 9.53
C VAL A 12 -8.71 -1.35 8.31
N LEU A 13 -9.29 -0.33 7.67
CA LEU A 13 -10.10 -0.52 6.45
C LEU A 13 -9.28 -1.13 5.30
N ILE A 14 -8.05 -0.67 5.09
CA ILE A 14 -7.15 -1.23 4.07
C ILE A 14 -6.85 -2.71 4.35
N ILE A 15 -6.59 -3.06 5.61
CA ILE A 15 -6.29 -4.45 5.99
C ILE A 15 -7.52 -5.33 5.83
N ILE A 16 -8.70 -4.88 6.26
CA ILE A 16 -9.96 -5.62 6.07
C ILE A 16 -10.20 -5.84 4.57
N ALA A 17 -10.07 -4.79 3.76
CA ALA A 17 -10.21 -4.89 2.32
C ALA A 17 -9.19 -5.88 1.70
N ALA A 18 -7.93 -5.87 2.17
CA ALA A 18 -6.89 -6.76 1.69
C ALA A 18 -7.17 -8.25 2.02
N ILE A 19 -7.83 -8.53 3.16
CA ILE A 19 -8.22 -9.89 3.57
C ILE A 19 -9.46 -10.36 2.80
N VAL A 20 -10.46 -9.49 2.64
CA VAL A 20 -11.73 -9.83 1.96
C VAL A 20 -11.55 -10.01 0.46
N LEU A 21 -10.69 -9.18 -0.16
CA LEU A 21 -10.41 -9.24 -1.59
C LEU A 21 -9.45 -10.40 -1.90
N LYS A 22 -9.91 -11.35 -2.70
CA LYS A 22 -9.06 -12.45 -3.20
C LYS A 22 -8.45 -12.07 -4.54
N VAL A 23 -7.17 -12.39 -4.71
CA VAL A 23 -6.47 -12.23 -5.99
C VAL A 23 -6.30 -13.58 -6.65
N ASP A 24 -7.00 -13.79 -7.73
CA ASP A 24 -6.82 -14.97 -8.58
C ASP A 24 -6.51 -14.56 -10.03
N GLU A 25 -5.58 -15.30 -10.67
CA GLU A 25 -5.10 -15.03 -12.04
C GLU A 25 -4.73 -13.55 -12.31
N GLY A 26 -4.30 -12.80 -11.29
CA GLY A 26 -3.96 -11.37 -11.41
C GLY A 26 -5.17 -10.43 -11.46
N ARG A 27 -6.37 -10.92 -11.13
CA ARG A 27 -7.61 -10.13 -11.02
C ARG A 27 -8.10 -10.12 -9.58
N LEU A 28 -8.81 -9.06 -9.20
CA LEU A 28 -9.45 -8.95 -7.90
C LEU A 28 -10.85 -9.57 -7.98
N PHE A 29 -11.15 -10.41 -7.01
CA PHE A 29 -12.48 -10.98 -6.80
C PHE A 29 -13.03 -10.51 -5.46
N LEU A 30 -14.25 -10.01 -5.47
CA LEU A 30 -15.04 -9.71 -4.29
C LEU A 30 -16.28 -10.61 -4.31
N PHE A 31 -16.38 -11.53 -3.35
CA PHE A 31 -17.50 -12.48 -3.26
C PHE A 31 -17.85 -13.20 -4.58
N GLY A 32 -16.84 -13.53 -5.41
CA GLY A 32 -17.03 -14.20 -6.69
C GLY A 32 -17.26 -13.28 -7.90
N TYR A 33 -17.45 -11.97 -7.69
CA TYR A 33 -17.54 -11.00 -8.76
C TYR A 33 -16.16 -10.50 -9.19
N LYS A 34 -15.92 -10.50 -10.51
CA LYS A 34 -14.69 -9.94 -11.11
C LYS A 34 -14.74 -8.41 -11.03
N LEU A 35 -13.82 -7.81 -10.27
CA LEU A 35 -13.67 -6.37 -10.31
C LEU A 35 -12.92 -5.95 -11.58
N PRO A 36 -13.46 -5.02 -12.37
CA PRO A 36 -12.76 -4.49 -13.53
C PRO A 36 -11.44 -3.83 -13.10
N SER A 37 -10.37 -4.11 -13.84
CA SER A 37 -9.07 -3.45 -13.62
C SER A 37 -9.11 -2.05 -14.22
N THR A 38 -9.82 -1.15 -13.59
CA THR A 38 -9.97 0.25 -14.01
C THR A 38 -8.78 1.09 -13.58
N CYS A 39 -7.68 1.02 -14.33
CA CYS A 39 -6.66 2.04 -14.26
C CYS A 39 -6.94 3.03 -15.41
N ALA A 40 -7.38 4.25 -15.06
CA ALA A 40 -7.68 5.29 -16.05
C ALA A 40 -6.48 5.58 -16.96
N LEU A 41 -5.27 5.65 -16.40
CA LEU A 41 -4.04 5.83 -17.18
C LEU A 41 -3.79 4.69 -18.18
N ARG A 42 -4.13 3.46 -17.82
CA ARG A 42 -3.97 2.34 -18.73
C ARG A 42 -5.03 2.34 -19.85
N CYS A 43 -6.24 2.80 -19.54
CA CYS A 43 -7.31 2.92 -20.54
C CYS A 43 -7.07 4.06 -21.52
N ILE A 44 -6.51 5.20 -21.06
CA ILE A 44 -6.32 6.40 -21.88
C ILE A 44 -4.98 6.37 -22.60
N PHE A 45 -3.90 6.04 -21.90
CA PHE A 45 -2.52 6.13 -22.41
C PHE A 45 -1.84 4.78 -22.67
N GLY A 46 -2.51 3.66 -22.36
CA GLY A 46 -1.91 2.31 -22.49
C GLY A 46 -0.76 2.02 -21.51
N VAL A 47 -0.43 2.97 -20.63
CA VAL A 47 0.71 2.90 -19.71
C VAL A 47 0.24 2.53 -18.30
N LYS A 48 0.99 1.66 -17.61
CA LYS A 48 0.70 1.32 -16.21
C LYS A 48 1.02 2.52 -15.32
N CYS A 49 0.10 2.89 -14.41
CA CYS A 49 0.38 3.91 -13.40
C CYS A 49 1.31 3.37 -12.29
N ALA A 50 1.90 4.29 -11.50
CA ALA A 50 2.79 3.94 -10.39
C ALA A 50 2.17 2.96 -9.37
N PHE A 51 0.86 3.02 -9.18
CA PHE A 51 0.12 2.16 -8.25
C PHE A 51 -0.57 0.96 -8.93
N CYS A 52 -0.33 0.75 -10.25
CA CYS A 52 -0.98 -0.32 -10.99
C CYS A 52 -0.49 -1.70 -10.53
N GLY A 53 -1.39 -2.47 -9.94
CA GLY A 53 -1.07 -3.77 -9.35
C GLY A 53 -0.72 -3.72 -7.85
N MET A 54 -0.55 -2.53 -7.25
CA MET A 54 -0.24 -2.36 -5.82
C MET A 54 -1.33 -3.00 -4.94
N THR A 55 -2.60 -2.67 -5.18
CA THR A 55 -3.73 -3.24 -4.43
C THR A 55 -3.74 -4.77 -4.51
N ARG A 56 -3.48 -5.33 -5.71
CA ARG A 56 -3.40 -6.79 -5.92
C ARG A 56 -2.21 -7.39 -5.19
N SER A 57 -1.08 -6.68 -5.18
CA SER A 57 0.12 -7.11 -4.46
C SER A 57 -0.11 -7.10 -2.95
N ILE A 58 -0.76 -6.07 -2.40
CA ILE A 58 -1.14 -5.99 -0.99
C ILE A 58 -2.08 -7.15 -0.62
N CYS A 59 -3.12 -7.40 -1.42
CA CYS A 59 -4.03 -8.53 -1.20
C CYS A 59 -3.31 -9.88 -1.28
N ALA A 60 -2.42 -10.09 -2.26
CA ALA A 60 -1.63 -11.30 -2.37
C ALA A 60 -0.70 -11.49 -1.16
N THR A 61 -0.14 -10.41 -0.63
CA THR A 61 0.70 -10.44 0.58
C THR A 61 -0.13 -10.77 1.82
N ALA A 62 -1.33 -10.21 1.96
CA ALA A 62 -2.25 -10.52 3.05
C ALA A 62 -2.64 -12.01 3.08
N HIS A 63 -2.69 -12.65 1.91
CA HIS A 63 -2.91 -14.10 1.77
C HIS A 63 -1.60 -14.93 1.76
N LEU A 64 -0.48 -14.38 2.23
CA LEU A 64 0.85 -15.01 2.34
C LEU A 64 1.42 -15.52 0.99
N ARG A 65 0.94 -15.03 -0.13
CA ARG A 65 1.41 -15.37 -1.48
C ARG A 65 2.51 -14.41 -1.93
N PHE A 66 3.63 -14.37 -1.22
CA PHE A 66 4.71 -13.40 -1.46
C PHE A 66 5.29 -13.45 -2.88
N ALA A 67 5.53 -14.65 -3.43
CA ALA A 67 6.04 -14.79 -4.80
C ALA A 67 5.10 -14.14 -5.83
N LYS A 68 3.78 -14.28 -5.66
CA LYS A 68 2.78 -13.64 -6.52
C LYS A 68 2.72 -12.13 -6.27
N ALA A 69 2.84 -11.71 -5.02
CA ALA A 69 2.85 -10.31 -4.63
C ALA A 69 4.01 -9.55 -5.28
N PHE A 70 5.23 -10.08 -5.21
CA PHE A 70 6.41 -9.48 -5.81
C PHE A 70 6.34 -9.41 -7.35
N ARG A 71 5.73 -10.41 -7.99
CA ARG A 71 5.49 -10.39 -9.45
C ARG A 71 4.47 -9.33 -9.87
N LEU A 72 3.49 -9.03 -9.01
CA LEU A 72 2.47 -8.00 -9.27
C LEU A 72 3.01 -6.60 -9.05
N HIS A 73 3.66 -6.37 -7.90
CA HIS A 73 4.32 -5.11 -7.57
C HIS A 73 5.34 -5.32 -6.43
N PRO A 74 6.61 -4.97 -6.62
CA PRO A 74 7.67 -5.26 -5.64
C PRO A 74 7.48 -4.51 -4.30
N PHE A 75 6.80 -3.37 -4.32
CA PHE A 75 6.57 -2.54 -3.12
C PHE A 75 5.28 -2.88 -2.35
N GLY A 76 4.49 -3.86 -2.80
CA GLY A 76 3.29 -4.30 -2.09
C GLY A 76 3.58 -4.88 -0.69
N PRO A 77 4.47 -5.89 -0.57
CA PRO A 77 4.83 -6.46 0.72
C PRO A 77 5.41 -5.44 1.72
N PRO A 78 6.41 -4.60 1.39
CA PRO A 78 6.92 -3.60 2.31
C PRO A 78 5.89 -2.54 2.69
N LEU A 79 4.98 -2.19 1.77
CA LEU A 79 3.91 -1.24 2.07
C LEU A 79 2.89 -1.83 3.05
N LEU A 80 2.49 -3.11 2.86
CA LEU A 80 1.60 -3.77 3.81
C LEU A 80 2.24 -3.88 5.19
N LEU A 81 3.53 -4.23 5.27
CA LEU A 81 4.27 -4.27 6.52
C LEU A 81 4.27 -2.90 7.21
N PHE A 82 4.50 -1.83 6.45
CA PHE A 82 4.45 -0.46 6.98
C PHE A 82 3.04 -0.12 7.53
N ILE A 83 1.97 -0.47 6.81
CA ILE A 83 0.58 -0.27 7.27
C ILE A 83 0.31 -1.05 8.56
N LEU A 84 0.78 -2.30 8.66
CA LEU A 84 0.65 -3.10 9.88
C LEU A 84 1.38 -2.46 11.07
N LEU A 85 2.58 -1.92 10.86
CA LEU A 85 3.34 -1.22 11.90
C LEU A 85 2.70 0.12 12.31
N GLN A 86 1.89 0.72 11.44
CA GLN A 86 1.15 1.94 11.77
C GLN A 86 0.08 1.72 12.84
N ILE A 87 -0.49 0.52 12.95
CA ILE A 87 -1.53 0.24 13.95
C ILE A 87 -0.98 0.38 15.37
N PRO A 88 0.04 -0.40 15.81
CA PRO A 88 0.59 -0.26 17.15
C PRO A 88 1.19 1.12 17.41
N TYR A 89 1.80 1.74 16.37
CA TYR A 89 2.31 3.10 16.47
C TYR A 89 1.21 4.11 16.81
N ASN A 90 0.08 4.08 16.08
CA ASN A 90 -1.02 5.02 16.33
C ASN A 90 -1.76 4.73 17.62
N ILE A 91 -1.90 3.46 18.03
CA ILE A 91 -2.47 3.08 19.33
C ILE A 91 -1.59 3.63 20.46
N TYR A 92 -0.28 3.42 20.37
CA TYR A 92 0.69 3.95 21.33
C TYR A 92 0.63 5.48 21.38
N ALA A 93 0.55 6.13 20.23
CA ALA A 93 0.45 7.58 20.13
C ALA A 93 -0.86 8.18 20.66
N LEU A 94 -1.95 7.38 20.69
CA LEU A 94 -3.22 7.77 21.30
C LEU A 94 -3.24 7.52 22.82
N ALA A 95 -2.60 6.42 23.29
CA ALA A 95 -2.54 6.05 24.70
C ALA A 95 -1.64 7.01 25.51
N ILE A 96 -0.58 7.51 24.89
CA ILE A 96 0.35 8.44 25.51
C ILE A 96 0.02 9.85 25.03
N SER A 97 -0.01 10.82 25.95
CA SER A 97 -0.24 12.23 25.60
C SER A 97 0.64 12.68 24.44
N PRO A 98 0.11 13.50 23.50
CA PRO A 98 0.84 13.95 22.30
C PRO A 98 2.19 14.63 22.60
N ARG A 99 2.34 15.15 23.82
CA ARG A 99 3.60 15.78 24.33
C ARG A 99 4.68 14.77 24.73
N ALA A 100 4.32 13.53 25.03
CA ALA A 100 5.25 12.47 25.46
C ALA A 100 5.76 11.61 24.29
N LEU A 101 5.22 11.79 23.06
CA LEU A 101 5.72 11.10 21.89
C LEU A 101 7.15 11.56 21.57
N ASN A 102 8.05 10.61 21.49
CA ASN A 102 9.43 10.90 21.10
C ASN A 102 9.45 11.49 19.67
N PRO A 103 9.91 12.75 19.49
CA PRO A 103 9.93 13.40 18.18
C PRO A 103 10.79 12.66 17.15
N LYS A 104 11.77 11.88 17.61
CA LYS A 104 12.59 11.02 16.75
C LYS A 104 11.75 9.93 16.09
N LEU A 105 10.85 9.29 16.84
CA LEU A 105 10.00 8.21 16.32
C LEU A 105 9.03 8.74 15.25
N THR A 106 8.46 9.90 15.45
CA THR A 106 7.59 10.56 14.47
C THR A 106 8.35 10.91 13.19
N ARG A 107 9.59 11.44 13.33
CA ARG A 107 10.45 11.72 12.16
C ARG A 107 10.84 10.47 11.40
N ILE A 108 11.21 9.39 12.10
CA ILE A 108 11.55 8.10 11.46
C ILE A 108 10.35 7.57 10.69
N ASN A 109 9.16 7.58 11.30
CA ASN A 109 7.94 7.12 10.65
C ASN A 109 7.62 7.91 9.38
N ALA A 110 7.73 9.25 9.44
CA ALA A 110 7.56 10.11 8.27
C ALA A 110 8.65 9.86 7.20
N ALA A 111 9.90 9.69 7.60
CA ALA A 111 10.99 9.40 6.69
C ALA A 111 10.80 8.07 5.96
N VAL A 112 10.40 7.01 6.66
CA VAL A 112 10.10 5.70 6.05
C VAL A 112 8.97 5.83 5.02
N PHE A 113 7.92 6.58 5.33
CA PHE A 113 6.82 6.81 4.39
C PHE A 113 7.28 7.55 3.13
N VAL A 114 8.07 8.62 3.30
CA VAL A 114 8.61 9.39 2.17
C VAL A 114 9.55 8.54 1.31
N VAL A 115 10.41 7.74 1.92
CA VAL A 115 11.33 6.83 1.21
C VAL A 115 10.56 5.79 0.41
N LEU A 116 9.50 5.20 0.98
CA LEU A 116 8.65 4.25 0.27
C LEU A 116 7.97 4.90 -0.93
N LEU A 117 7.40 6.10 -0.78
CA LEU A 117 6.78 6.83 -1.87
C LEU A 117 7.80 7.19 -2.96
N ALA A 118 8.97 7.68 -2.58
CA ALA A 118 10.04 8.01 -3.52
C ALA A 118 10.48 6.76 -4.31
N ALA A 119 10.66 5.63 -3.64
CA ALA A 119 11.03 4.37 -4.28
C ALA A 119 9.97 3.88 -5.28
N ILE A 120 8.68 4.03 -4.96
CA ILE A 120 7.57 3.70 -5.87
C ILE A 120 7.61 4.59 -7.11
N ILE A 121 7.81 5.91 -6.93
CA ILE A 121 7.85 6.88 -8.02
C ILE A 121 9.08 6.64 -8.91
N ILE A 122 10.26 6.42 -8.32
CA ILE A 122 11.50 6.12 -9.06
C ILE A 122 11.33 4.85 -9.89
N ASN A 123 10.80 3.79 -9.30
CA ASN A 123 10.55 2.54 -10.01
C ASN A 123 9.58 2.74 -11.20
N TRP A 124 8.57 3.58 -11.01
CA TRP A 124 7.64 3.91 -12.10
C TRP A 124 8.28 4.74 -13.20
N LEU A 125 9.11 5.72 -12.86
CA LEU A 125 9.87 6.51 -13.82
C LEU A 125 10.84 5.65 -14.63
N LEU A 126 11.54 4.72 -13.99
CA LEU A 126 12.40 3.75 -14.66
C LEU A 126 11.59 2.86 -15.62
N TYR A 127 10.40 2.40 -15.18
CA TYR A 127 9.50 1.65 -16.05
C TYR A 127 9.05 2.47 -17.27
N LEU A 128 8.73 3.75 -17.09
CA LEU A 128 8.39 4.65 -18.20
C LEU A 128 9.58 4.83 -19.14
N ALA A 129 10.77 5.07 -18.61
CA ALA A 129 11.98 5.24 -19.42
C ALA A 129 12.24 4.00 -20.30
N THR A 130 12.12 2.79 -19.73
CA THR A 130 12.31 1.54 -20.49
C THR A 130 11.22 1.24 -21.53
N ARG A 131 10.09 1.94 -21.45
CA ARG A 131 8.99 1.78 -22.42
C ARG A 131 8.99 2.82 -23.52
N LEU A 132 9.58 4.01 -23.25
CA LEU A 132 9.64 5.12 -24.21
C LEU A 132 10.93 5.11 -25.06
N PHE A 133 11.96 4.41 -24.59
CA PHE A 133 13.22 4.18 -25.27
C PHE A 133 13.41 2.70 -25.60
#